data_5cd792588ca79c6ec6338df623c861ae
#
_entry.id   5cd792588ca79c6ec6338df623c861ae
#
_cell.length_a   1.000
_cell.length_b   1.000
_cell.length_c   1.000
_cell.angle_alpha   90.00
_cell.angle_beta   90.00
_cell.angle_gamma   90.00
#
_symmetry.space_group_name_H-M   'P 1'
#
loop_
_entity.id
_entity.type
_entity.pdbx_description
1 polymer ?
#
loop_
_entity_poly.entity_id
_entity_poly.type
_entity_poly.pdbx_seq_one_letter_code
_entity_poly.pdbx_strand_id
1 'polypeptide(L)'
;DNNSSDGTDEIARKNGAVVRYEHMQGKGNVVRRMFREIEADCYILVDGDDTYPAIHAKEMTDLVLNDSIDMVIGDRLSTTYFTENKRRFHGFGNKIVRSMINGIFGGNVKDIMTGYRAFSRLFVKSFPIISKGFEIETEMTIYALDKNIYIKEIPIEYRDRPEGSVSKLNTISDGIKVIKMIFSLFREYKPFGFFGCIAGVLFLLGIGLFIPVLIDYLHTGLVAKFPTLIVAGFIIVAALLMWSCGLILQVIVKKHRQISEVQMN
;
A
#
# COMPACT_ATOMS: atom_id res chain seq x y z
N ASP A 1 15.59 11.64 -13.45
CA ASP A 1 14.98 11.31 -14.75
C ASP A 1 14.94 9.80 -14.95
N ASN A 2 13.88 9.30 -15.53
CA ASN A 2 13.64 7.86 -15.74
C ASN A 2 13.42 7.55 -17.24
N ASN A 3 14.45 7.78 -18.02
CA ASN A 3 14.49 7.57 -19.46
C ASN A 3 13.48 8.46 -20.23
N SER A 4 13.40 9.75 -19.94
CA SER A 4 12.64 10.71 -20.71
C SER A 4 13.26 10.90 -22.10
N SER A 5 12.43 11.10 -23.10
CA SER A 5 12.85 11.30 -24.50
C SER A 5 12.45 12.68 -25.05
N ASP A 6 11.92 13.54 -24.19
CA ASP A 6 11.33 14.85 -24.55
C ASP A 6 12.18 16.04 -24.05
N GLY A 7 13.41 15.80 -23.57
CA GLY A 7 14.29 16.85 -23.07
C GLY A 7 13.93 17.37 -21.67
N THR A 8 13.09 16.66 -20.92
CA THR A 8 12.73 16.99 -19.53
C THR A 8 13.96 17.24 -18.66
N ASP A 9 14.99 16.41 -18.77
CA ASP A 9 16.25 16.50 -18.01
C ASP A 9 17.03 17.78 -18.30
N GLU A 10 17.11 18.22 -19.57
CA GLU A 10 17.77 19.45 -19.96
C GLU A 10 17.01 20.69 -19.43
N ILE A 11 15.68 20.67 -19.50
CA ILE A 11 14.84 21.74 -18.98
C ILE A 11 15.02 21.84 -17.46
N ALA A 12 15.02 20.73 -16.75
CA ALA A 12 15.23 20.69 -15.30
C ALA A 12 16.60 21.30 -14.93
N ARG A 13 17.69 20.92 -15.62
CA ARG A 13 19.03 21.49 -15.38
C ARG A 13 19.07 23.00 -15.63
N LYS A 14 18.48 23.48 -16.72
CA LYS A 14 18.40 24.91 -17.04
C LYS A 14 17.70 25.72 -15.94
N ASN A 15 16.75 25.10 -15.24
CA ASN A 15 16.05 25.69 -14.11
C ASN A 15 16.73 25.45 -12.75
N GLY A 16 17.97 24.97 -12.73
CA GLY A 16 18.78 24.82 -11.52
C GLY A 16 18.57 23.52 -10.75
N ALA A 17 17.81 22.55 -11.30
CA ALA A 17 17.62 21.27 -10.65
C ALA A 17 18.85 20.35 -10.78
N VAL A 18 19.14 19.56 -9.76
CA VAL A 18 20.13 18.50 -9.80
C VAL A 18 19.50 17.26 -10.42
N VAL A 19 19.87 16.93 -11.66
CA VAL A 19 19.31 15.79 -12.38
C VAL A 19 20.11 14.52 -12.11
N ARG A 20 19.41 13.44 -11.75
CA ARG A 20 19.95 12.09 -11.61
C ARG A 20 19.19 11.13 -12.53
N TYR A 21 19.89 10.19 -13.16
CA TYR A 21 19.30 9.24 -14.08
C TYR A 21 19.08 7.89 -13.40
N GLU A 22 17.85 7.42 -13.42
CA GLU A 22 17.51 6.05 -13.03
C GLU A 22 17.19 5.23 -14.28
N HIS A 23 18.04 4.24 -14.56
CA HIS A 23 17.93 3.40 -15.77
C HIS A 23 16.82 2.36 -15.68
N MET A 24 16.50 1.91 -14.45
CA MET A 24 15.41 0.96 -14.26
C MET A 24 14.07 1.70 -14.29
N GLN A 25 13.27 1.41 -15.32
CA GLN A 25 11.97 2.04 -15.50
C GLN A 25 11.05 1.80 -14.32
N GLY A 26 10.39 2.86 -13.85
CA GLY A 26 9.36 2.84 -12.83
C GLY A 26 9.57 3.82 -11.68
N LYS A 27 8.48 4.46 -11.23
CA LYS A 27 8.48 5.49 -10.19
C LYS A 27 9.10 5.01 -8.87
N GLY A 28 8.81 3.79 -8.45
CA GLY A 28 9.39 3.21 -7.24
C GLY A 28 10.92 3.07 -7.30
N ASN A 29 11.49 2.75 -8.48
CA ASN A 29 12.93 2.70 -8.66
C ASN A 29 13.58 4.08 -8.52
N VAL A 30 12.94 5.11 -9.09
CA VAL A 30 13.37 6.52 -8.96
C VAL A 30 13.37 6.95 -7.50
N VAL A 31 12.25 6.74 -6.79
CA VAL A 31 12.11 7.13 -5.37
C VAL A 31 13.14 6.40 -4.51
N ARG A 32 13.36 5.09 -4.74
CA ARG A 32 14.39 4.31 -4.03
C ARG A 32 15.79 4.91 -4.20
N ARG A 33 16.13 5.31 -5.40
CA ARG A 33 17.41 5.95 -5.67
C ARG A 33 17.53 7.30 -4.97
N MET A 34 16.50 8.14 -5.08
CA MET A 34 16.46 9.46 -4.44
C MET A 34 16.58 9.36 -2.92
N PHE A 35 15.83 8.45 -2.28
CA PHE A 35 15.88 8.25 -0.82
C PHE A 35 17.23 7.76 -0.32
N ARG A 36 17.95 7.01 -1.15
CA ARG A 36 19.30 6.53 -0.84
C ARG A 36 20.38 7.59 -1.03
N GLU A 37 20.29 8.40 -2.11
CA GLU A 37 21.37 9.32 -2.50
C GLU A 37 21.26 10.70 -1.86
N ILE A 38 20.05 11.13 -1.47
CA ILE A 38 19.81 12.47 -0.94
C ILE A 38 19.78 12.43 0.59
N GLU A 39 20.51 13.37 1.20
CA GLU A 39 20.46 13.65 2.64
C GLU A 39 19.79 15.01 2.87
N ALA A 40 18.69 15.01 3.62
CA ALA A 40 17.92 16.19 3.99
C ALA A 40 17.16 15.96 5.29
N ASP A 41 16.70 17.02 5.94
CA ASP A 41 15.84 16.93 7.12
C ASP A 41 14.37 16.75 6.74
N CYS A 42 13.96 17.29 5.59
CA CYS A 42 12.64 17.11 5.01
C CYS A 42 12.75 16.78 3.52
N TYR A 43 11.92 15.87 3.07
CA TYR A 43 11.83 15.44 1.66
C TYR A 43 10.43 15.72 1.14
N ILE A 44 10.33 16.33 -0.02
CA ILE A 44 9.05 16.50 -0.72
C ILE A 44 9.08 15.67 -2.00
N LEU A 45 8.13 14.75 -2.13
CA LEU A 45 7.83 14.03 -3.35
C LEU A 45 6.69 14.75 -4.06
N VAL A 46 6.88 15.06 -5.34
CA VAL A 46 5.86 15.68 -6.20
C VAL A 46 6.03 15.17 -7.62
N ASP A 47 4.91 14.98 -8.32
CA ASP A 47 4.93 14.61 -9.73
C ASP A 47 5.26 15.84 -10.60
N GLY A 48 6.07 15.67 -11.64
CA GLY A 48 6.54 16.75 -12.51
C GLY A 48 5.59 17.11 -13.67
N ASP A 49 4.29 16.85 -13.51
CA ASP A 49 3.28 17.05 -14.54
C ASP A 49 2.34 18.26 -14.28
N ASP A 50 2.76 19.15 -13.37
CA ASP A 50 2.05 20.36 -12.94
C ASP A 50 0.63 20.14 -12.38
N THR A 51 0.32 18.91 -11.97
CA THR A 51 -0.99 18.61 -11.35
C THR A 51 -1.08 19.06 -9.90
N TYR A 52 0.07 19.27 -9.23
CA TYR A 52 0.17 19.67 -7.84
C TYR A 52 0.78 21.07 -7.69
N PRO A 53 0.03 22.06 -7.14
CA PRO A 53 0.56 23.40 -6.91
C PRO A 53 1.69 23.43 -5.89
N ALA A 54 2.80 24.06 -6.22
CA ALA A 54 3.97 24.18 -5.34
C ALA A 54 3.72 25.01 -4.06
N ILE A 55 2.64 25.78 -4.01
CA ILE A 55 2.31 26.65 -2.88
C ILE A 55 2.17 25.88 -1.56
N HIS A 56 1.74 24.62 -1.60
CA HIS A 56 1.58 23.80 -0.42
C HIS A 56 2.90 23.24 0.14
N ALA A 57 4.01 23.30 -0.63
CA ALA A 57 5.30 22.75 -0.23
C ALA A 57 5.80 23.35 1.10
N LYS A 58 5.61 24.66 1.30
CA LYS A 58 6.04 25.32 2.53
C LYS A 58 5.28 24.79 3.76
N GLU A 59 3.96 24.72 3.68
CA GLU A 59 3.13 24.20 4.78
C GLU A 59 3.50 22.76 5.10
N MET A 60 3.68 21.91 4.07
CA MET A 60 4.09 20.51 4.27
C MET A 60 5.46 20.40 4.93
N THR A 61 6.41 21.25 4.55
CA THR A 61 7.75 21.30 5.15
C THR A 61 7.68 21.74 6.61
N ASP A 62 6.91 22.80 6.90
CA ASP A 62 6.77 23.33 8.26
C ASP A 62 6.17 22.27 9.20
N LEU A 63 5.19 21.49 8.75
CA LEU A 63 4.61 20.38 9.51
C LEU A 63 5.64 19.28 9.82
N VAL A 64 6.52 18.96 8.89
CA VAL A 64 7.58 17.96 9.11
C VAL A 64 8.63 18.48 10.07
N LEU A 65 9.11 19.71 9.88
CA LEU A 65 10.24 20.24 10.63
C LEU A 65 9.87 20.76 12.02
N ASN A 66 8.68 21.37 12.16
CA ASN A 66 8.29 22.06 13.39
C ASN A 66 7.31 21.21 14.24
N ASP A 67 6.40 20.45 13.61
CA ASP A 67 5.37 19.68 14.31
C ASP A 67 5.75 18.21 14.48
N SER A 68 6.95 17.82 14.05
CA SER A 68 7.44 16.43 14.14
C SER A 68 6.53 15.40 13.44
N ILE A 69 5.90 15.80 12.34
CA ILE A 69 5.10 14.90 11.51
C ILE A 69 6.03 14.13 10.57
N ASP A 70 5.97 12.81 10.60
CA ASP A 70 6.86 11.98 9.78
C ASP A 70 6.41 11.84 8.34
N MET A 71 5.10 11.90 8.07
CA MET A 71 4.55 11.88 6.72
C MET A 71 3.36 12.82 6.59
N VAL A 72 3.48 13.82 5.72
CA VAL A 72 2.38 14.69 5.32
C VAL A 72 1.88 14.26 3.95
N ILE A 73 0.58 14.07 3.82
CA ILE A 73 -0.10 13.66 2.59
C ILE A 73 -0.94 14.82 2.07
N GLY A 74 -0.74 15.19 0.81
CA GLY A 74 -1.60 16.14 0.11
C GLY A 74 -2.90 15.45 -0.32
N ASP A 75 -3.99 15.72 0.40
CA ASP A 75 -5.32 15.18 0.11
C ASP A 75 -6.01 15.99 -1.00
N ARG A 76 -5.97 15.48 -2.22
CA ARG A 76 -6.65 16.07 -3.38
C ARG A 76 -8.14 15.68 -3.45
N LEU A 77 -8.54 14.58 -2.80
CA LEU A 77 -9.90 14.04 -2.89
C LEU A 77 -10.92 14.91 -2.13
N SER A 78 -10.45 15.67 -1.14
CA SER A 78 -11.28 16.61 -0.37
C SER A 78 -11.48 17.95 -1.07
N THR A 79 -10.87 18.21 -2.22
CA THR A 79 -10.90 19.50 -2.92
C THR A 79 -11.44 19.39 -4.36
N THR A 80 -10.62 19.75 -5.34
CA THR A 80 -11.02 19.93 -6.75
C THR A 80 -10.93 18.65 -7.60
N TYR A 81 -10.37 17.57 -7.09
CA TYR A 81 -10.08 16.35 -7.86
C TYR A 81 -11.27 15.78 -8.64
N PHE A 82 -12.46 15.73 -8.04
CA PHE A 82 -13.65 15.17 -8.66
C PHE A 82 -14.32 16.14 -9.66
N THR A 83 -14.06 17.42 -9.55
CA THR A 83 -14.54 18.43 -10.51
C THR A 83 -13.65 18.48 -11.76
N GLU A 84 -12.35 18.34 -11.57
CA GLU A 84 -11.34 18.39 -12.63
C GLU A 84 -11.19 17.05 -13.34
N ASN A 85 -11.22 15.93 -12.62
CA ASN A 85 -10.96 14.60 -13.17
C ASN A 85 -12.25 13.85 -13.54
N LYS A 86 -12.64 13.91 -14.84
CA LYS A 86 -13.87 13.29 -15.38
C LYS A 86 -13.79 11.77 -15.62
N ARG A 87 -12.75 11.08 -15.18
CA ARG A 87 -12.59 9.63 -15.42
C ARG A 87 -13.50 8.81 -14.50
N ARG A 88 -14.55 8.21 -15.08
CA ARG A 88 -15.68 7.53 -14.38
C ARG A 88 -15.31 6.44 -13.36
N PHE A 89 -14.18 5.74 -13.53
CA PHE A 89 -13.80 4.59 -12.70
C PHE A 89 -12.68 4.87 -11.67
N HIS A 90 -12.00 6.04 -11.72
CA HIS A 90 -10.93 6.36 -10.78
C HIS A 90 -11.42 6.52 -9.34
N GLY A 91 -12.59 7.12 -9.13
CA GLY A 91 -13.15 7.29 -7.79
C GLY A 91 -13.51 5.96 -7.12
N PHE A 92 -14.03 4.99 -7.89
CA PHE A 92 -14.40 3.68 -7.35
C PHE A 92 -13.15 2.85 -6.96
N GLY A 93 -12.11 2.83 -7.81
CA GLY A 93 -10.85 2.16 -7.51
C GLY A 93 -10.17 2.73 -6.25
N ASN A 94 -10.08 4.05 -6.14
CA ASN A 94 -9.55 4.72 -4.95
C ASN A 94 -10.34 4.38 -3.68
N LYS A 95 -11.68 4.30 -3.76
CA LYS A 95 -12.54 3.93 -2.63
C LYS A 95 -12.28 2.51 -2.16
N ILE A 96 -12.12 1.56 -3.10
CA ILE A 96 -11.80 0.15 -2.76
C ILE A 96 -10.44 0.08 -2.08
N VAL A 97 -9.39 0.62 -2.70
CA VAL A 97 -8.02 0.61 -2.16
C VAL A 97 -7.99 1.25 -0.76
N ARG A 98 -8.62 2.41 -0.59
CA ARG A 98 -8.74 3.09 0.70
C ARG A 98 -9.44 2.23 1.75
N SER A 99 -10.58 1.63 1.39
CA SER A 99 -11.34 0.77 2.31
C SER A 99 -10.54 -0.46 2.74
N MET A 100 -9.86 -1.11 1.80
CA MET A 100 -8.99 -2.26 2.09
C MET A 100 -7.84 -1.87 3.03
N ILE A 101 -7.13 -0.80 2.73
CA ILE A 101 -5.95 -0.41 3.52
C ILE A 101 -6.36 0.04 4.92
N ASN A 102 -7.34 0.92 5.03
CA ASN A 102 -7.80 1.40 6.33
C ASN A 102 -8.41 0.24 7.17
N GLY A 103 -9.16 -0.68 6.55
CA GLY A 103 -9.73 -1.84 7.23
C GLY A 103 -8.67 -2.85 7.69
N ILE A 104 -7.69 -3.15 6.84
CA ILE A 104 -6.65 -4.14 7.15
C ILE A 104 -5.60 -3.57 8.12
N PHE A 105 -5.13 -2.33 7.88
CA PHE A 105 -4.01 -1.76 8.64
C PHE A 105 -4.45 -0.80 9.76
N GLY A 106 -5.73 -0.50 9.86
CA GLY A 106 -6.29 0.26 10.99
C GLY A 106 -6.00 1.76 10.88
N GLY A 107 -6.23 2.35 9.71
CA GLY A 107 -6.04 3.77 9.45
C GLY A 107 -7.33 4.50 9.07
N ASN A 108 -7.20 5.81 8.85
CA ASN A 108 -8.26 6.66 8.30
C ASN A 108 -7.69 7.63 7.27
N VAL A 109 -6.79 7.15 6.41
CA VAL A 109 -6.19 7.95 5.33
C VAL A 109 -7.20 8.12 4.21
N LYS A 110 -7.38 9.35 3.73
CA LYS A 110 -8.37 9.69 2.70
C LYS A 110 -7.81 9.51 1.29
N ASP A 111 -6.62 10.06 1.02
CA ASP A 111 -5.96 9.97 -0.29
C ASP A 111 -4.66 9.14 -0.22
N ILE A 112 -4.79 7.85 -0.50
CA ILE A 112 -3.68 6.90 -0.44
C ILE A 112 -2.80 6.95 -1.69
N MET A 113 -3.36 7.37 -2.82
CA MET A 113 -2.70 7.29 -4.14
C MET A 113 -2.18 8.64 -4.64
N THR A 114 -2.09 9.64 -3.78
CA THR A 114 -1.50 10.94 -4.13
C THR A 114 0.02 10.85 -4.19
N GLY A 115 0.60 11.48 -5.21
CA GLY A 115 2.04 11.62 -5.39
C GLY A 115 2.66 12.81 -4.65
N TYR A 116 1.85 13.70 -4.04
CA TYR A 116 2.35 14.86 -3.32
C TYR A 116 2.43 14.57 -1.82
N ARG A 117 3.65 14.39 -1.35
CA ARG A 117 3.92 14.01 0.04
C ARG A 117 5.18 14.68 0.57
N ALA A 118 5.20 14.98 1.87
CA ALA A 118 6.42 15.35 2.57
C ALA A 118 6.77 14.31 3.62
N PHE A 119 8.06 14.12 3.88
CA PHE A 119 8.57 13.08 4.76
C PHE A 119 9.68 13.60 5.66
N SER A 120 9.75 13.10 6.89
CA SER A 120 10.89 13.26 7.77
C SER A 120 12.09 12.44 7.28
N ARG A 121 13.29 12.79 7.74
CA ARG A 121 14.50 11.99 7.53
C ARG A 121 14.34 10.56 8.08
N LEU A 122 13.70 10.44 9.24
CA LEU A 122 13.46 9.14 9.88
C LEU A 122 12.63 8.24 8.96
N PHE A 123 11.51 8.74 8.42
CA PHE A 123 10.70 7.97 7.48
C PHE A 123 11.51 7.51 6.27
N VAL A 124 12.21 8.45 5.61
CA VAL A 124 12.94 8.15 4.36
C VAL A 124 14.03 7.11 4.56
N LYS A 125 14.78 7.17 5.67
CA LYS A 125 15.90 6.25 5.95
C LYS A 125 15.45 4.90 6.53
N SER A 126 14.24 4.82 7.07
CA SER A 126 13.69 3.56 7.61
C SER A 126 12.78 2.80 6.63
N PHE A 127 12.28 3.47 5.56
CA PHE A 127 11.33 2.88 4.63
C PHE A 127 11.98 1.95 3.60
N PRO A 128 11.74 0.63 3.67
CA PRO A 128 12.28 -0.33 2.71
C PRO A 128 11.42 -0.37 1.45
N ILE A 129 11.83 0.32 0.38
CA ILE A 129 11.08 0.37 -0.88
C ILE A 129 11.18 -0.95 -1.63
N ILE A 130 10.05 -1.63 -1.83
CA ILE A 130 9.94 -2.89 -2.57
C ILE A 130 9.32 -2.65 -3.95
N SER A 131 8.34 -1.76 -4.03
CA SER A 131 7.62 -1.41 -5.26
C SER A 131 8.54 -0.83 -6.32
N LYS A 132 8.21 -1.13 -7.59
CA LYS A 132 8.94 -0.62 -8.75
C LYS A 132 8.18 0.48 -9.50
N GLY A 133 6.86 0.49 -9.41
CA GLY A 133 5.96 1.36 -10.17
C GLY A 133 5.16 2.34 -9.32
N PHE A 134 3.94 2.62 -9.77
CA PHE A 134 3.01 3.57 -9.14
C PHE A 134 2.38 3.04 -7.84
N GLU A 135 2.59 1.79 -7.50
CA GLU A 135 2.15 1.22 -6.23
C GLU A 135 2.93 1.77 -5.03
N ILE A 136 4.00 2.52 -5.26
CA ILE A 136 4.88 3.09 -4.22
C ILE A 136 4.12 3.96 -3.20
N GLU A 137 3.17 4.77 -3.64
CA GLU A 137 2.37 5.64 -2.75
C GLU A 137 1.54 4.81 -1.77
N THR A 138 1.00 3.70 -2.26
CA THR A 138 0.23 2.75 -1.44
C THR A 138 1.14 2.04 -0.44
N GLU A 139 2.34 1.62 -0.86
CA GLU A 139 3.34 0.99 0.00
C GLU A 139 3.78 1.91 1.12
N MET A 140 4.08 3.20 0.83
CA MET A 140 4.40 4.22 1.83
C MET A 140 3.31 4.36 2.89
N THR A 141 2.04 4.39 2.46
CA THR A 141 0.91 4.52 3.37
C THR A 141 0.76 3.29 4.26
N ILE A 142 0.86 2.09 3.68
CA ILE A 142 0.77 0.83 4.44
C ILE A 142 1.91 0.74 5.47
N TYR A 143 3.13 1.07 5.06
CA TYR A 143 4.28 1.09 5.96
C TYR A 143 4.07 2.05 7.14
N ALA A 144 3.62 3.27 6.84
CA ALA A 144 3.36 4.27 7.87
C ALA A 144 2.30 3.82 8.87
N LEU A 145 1.20 3.23 8.40
CA LEU A 145 0.14 2.68 9.25
C LEU A 145 0.63 1.49 10.08
N ASP A 146 1.41 0.58 9.49
CA ASP A 146 1.95 -0.59 10.19
C ASP A 146 2.93 -0.22 11.30
N LYS A 147 3.72 0.83 11.07
CA LYS A 147 4.72 1.31 12.03
C LYS A 147 4.19 2.37 13.00
N ASN A 148 2.89 2.69 12.94
CA ASN A 148 2.27 3.78 13.71
C ASN A 148 3.02 5.12 13.54
N ILE A 149 3.53 5.37 12.35
CA ILE A 149 4.19 6.61 11.97
C ILE A 149 3.16 7.74 11.98
N TYR A 150 3.56 8.92 12.43
CA TYR A 150 2.64 10.04 12.56
C TYR A 150 2.32 10.65 11.18
N ILE A 151 1.07 10.43 10.73
CA ILE A 151 0.56 10.87 9.43
C ILE A 151 -0.35 12.07 9.63
N LYS A 152 -0.17 13.14 8.81
CA LYS A 152 -1.10 14.24 8.70
C LYS A 152 -1.52 14.44 7.25
N GLU A 153 -2.81 14.69 7.01
CA GLU A 153 -3.34 15.02 5.70
C GLU A 153 -3.67 16.52 5.65
N ILE A 154 -3.28 17.18 4.58
CA ILE A 154 -3.69 18.56 4.29
C ILE A 154 -4.46 18.59 2.98
N PRO A 155 -5.57 19.34 2.90
CA PRO A 155 -6.29 19.50 1.64
C PRO A 155 -5.44 20.32 0.67
N ILE A 156 -5.27 19.80 -0.54
CA ILE A 156 -4.54 20.47 -1.61
C ILE A 156 -5.41 20.61 -2.85
N GLU A 157 -5.20 21.66 -3.62
CA GLU A 157 -5.80 21.78 -4.93
C GLU A 157 -5.16 20.77 -5.90
N TYR A 158 -5.97 20.25 -6.83
CA TYR A 158 -5.53 19.41 -7.93
C TYR A 158 -5.89 20.08 -9.25
N ARG A 159 -4.94 20.16 -10.16
CA ARG A 159 -5.13 20.71 -11.51
C ARG A 159 -5.15 19.60 -12.53
N ASP A 160 -5.96 19.77 -13.59
CA ASP A 160 -5.86 18.90 -14.73
C ASP A 160 -4.50 19.07 -15.43
N ARG A 161 -4.04 18.02 -16.08
CA ARG A 161 -2.78 18.06 -16.81
C ARG A 161 -2.88 19.06 -17.97
N PRO A 162 -1.77 19.71 -18.31
CA PRO A 162 -1.71 20.53 -19.52
C PRO A 162 -2.15 19.76 -20.77
N GLU A 163 -2.78 20.45 -21.71
CA GLU A 163 -3.17 19.84 -22.99
C GLU A 163 -1.97 19.20 -23.70
N GLY A 164 -2.16 18.00 -24.23
CA GLY A 164 -1.09 17.20 -24.87
C GLY A 164 -0.31 16.29 -23.94
N SER A 165 -0.48 16.38 -22.62
CA SER A 165 0.14 15.46 -21.67
C SER A 165 -0.67 14.16 -21.52
N VAL A 166 -0.02 13.02 -21.78
CA VAL A 166 -0.65 11.69 -21.69
C VAL A 166 -0.26 11.02 -20.38
N SER A 167 -1.26 10.53 -19.63
CA SER A 167 -1.01 9.73 -18.42
C SER A 167 -0.32 8.41 -18.78
N LYS A 168 0.84 8.14 -18.19
CA LYS A 168 1.53 6.84 -18.30
C LYS A 168 0.87 5.76 -17.44
N LEU A 169 -0.10 6.12 -16.60
CA LEU A 169 -0.81 5.19 -15.70
C LEU A 169 -1.90 4.43 -16.47
N ASN A 170 -1.80 3.10 -16.45
CA ASN A 170 -2.83 2.20 -16.98
C ASN A 170 -3.75 1.77 -15.83
N THR A 171 -4.98 2.29 -15.82
CA THR A 171 -5.94 2.13 -14.72
C THR A 171 -6.19 0.68 -14.33
N ILE A 172 -6.31 -0.24 -15.29
CA ILE A 172 -6.61 -1.66 -15.00
C ILE A 172 -5.35 -2.39 -14.58
N SER A 173 -4.28 -2.31 -15.37
CA SER A 173 -3.03 -3.03 -15.10
C SER A 173 -2.39 -2.58 -13.77
N ASP A 174 -2.32 -1.27 -13.54
CA ASP A 174 -1.74 -0.73 -12.32
C ASP A 174 -2.66 -0.93 -11.11
N GLY A 175 -3.99 -0.89 -11.31
CA GLY A 175 -4.96 -1.26 -10.29
C GLY A 175 -4.79 -2.71 -9.81
N ILE A 176 -4.56 -3.66 -10.72
CA ILE A 176 -4.28 -5.06 -10.37
C ILE A 176 -2.97 -5.18 -9.59
N LYS A 177 -1.91 -4.44 -9.97
CA LYS A 177 -0.63 -4.41 -9.24
C LYS A 177 -0.82 -3.90 -7.82
N VAL A 178 -1.59 -2.82 -7.62
CA VAL A 178 -1.92 -2.27 -6.31
C VAL A 178 -2.65 -3.31 -5.44
N ILE A 179 -3.67 -3.98 -5.98
CA ILE A 179 -4.40 -5.02 -5.24
C ILE A 179 -3.49 -6.18 -4.86
N LYS A 180 -2.69 -6.69 -5.80
CA LYS A 180 -1.70 -7.76 -5.52
C LYS A 180 -0.72 -7.34 -4.43
N MET A 181 -0.26 -6.09 -4.46
CA MET A 181 0.64 -5.56 -3.45
C MET A 181 -0.05 -5.49 -2.08
N ILE A 182 -1.30 -5.02 -1.99
CA ILE A 182 -2.05 -4.99 -0.73
C ILE A 182 -2.12 -6.39 -0.12
N PHE A 183 -2.45 -7.42 -0.91
CA PHE A 183 -2.48 -8.81 -0.44
C PHE A 183 -1.10 -9.32 -0.02
N SER A 184 -0.02 -8.97 -0.74
CA SER A 184 1.35 -9.31 -0.36
C SER A 184 1.73 -8.69 0.97
N LEU A 185 1.49 -7.39 1.12
CA LEU A 185 1.81 -6.67 2.36
C LEU A 185 0.89 -7.10 3.53
N PHE A 186 -0.37 -7.44 3.26
CA PHE A 186 -1.25 -8.03 4.28
C PHE A 186 -0.68 -9.34 4.82
N ARG A 187 -0.22 -10.22 3.93
CA ARG A 187 0.44 -11.47 4.31
C ARG A 187 1.75 -11.25 5.10
N GLU A 188 2.51 -10.21 4.73
CA GLU A 188 3.81 -9.91 5.33
C GLU A 188 3.70 -9.19 6.68
N TYR A 189 2.83 -8.19 6.76
CA TYR A 189 2.70 -7.35 7.96
C TYR A 189 1.68 -7.87 8.99
N LYS A 190 0.64 -8.56 8.55
CA LYS A 190 -0.42 -9.12 9.42
C LYS A 190 -0.72 -10.58 9.08
N PRO A 191 0.28 -11.48 9.15
CA PRO A 191 0.15 -12.87 8.71
C PRO A 191 -0.95 -13.62 9.46
N PHE A 192 -1.13 -13.40 10.75
CA PHE A 192 -2.20 -14.06 11.51
C PHE A 192 -3.59 -13.70 10.95
N GLY A 193 -3.83 -12.43 10.62
CA GLY A 193 -5.09 -12.01 9.97
C GLY A 193 -5.28 -12.67 8.62
N PHE A 194 -4.23 -12.67 7.78
CA PHE A 194 -4.28 -13.24 6.44
C PHE A 194 -4.55 -14.75 6.46
N PHE A 195 -3.71 -15.52 7.15
CA PHE A 195 -3.85 -16.97 7.24
C PHE A 195 -5.06 -17.39 8.07
N GLY A 196 -5.45 -16.58 9.09
CA GLY A 196 -6.65 -16.79 9.89
C GLY A 196 -7.94 -16.69 9.07
N CYS A 197 -8.04 -15.73 8.14
CA CYS A 197 -9.17 -15.65 7.21
C CYS A 197 -9.26 -16.90 6.34
N ILE A 198 -8.14 -17.37 5.77
CA ILE A 198 -8.09 -18.60 4.96
C ILE A 198 -8.49 -19.81 5.80
N ALA A 199 -7.92 -19.93 7.00
CA ALA A 199 -8.24 -21.01 7.94
C ALA A 199 -9.73 -21.01 8.31
N GLY A 200 -10.33 -19.84 8.58
CA GLY A 200 -11.74 -19.71 8.88
C GLY A 200 -12.64 -20.17 7.73
N VAL A 201 -12.33 -19.78 6.50
CA VAL A 201 -13.08 -20.23 5.31
C VAL A 201 -12.97 -21.74 5.12
N LEU A 202 -11.75 -22.31 5.23
CA LEU A 202 -11.55 -23.76 5.12
C LEU A 202 -12.27 -24.50 6.25
N PHE A 203 -12.23 -24.01 7.47
CA PHE A 203 -12.89 -24.62 8.60
C PHE A 203 -14.41 -24.67 8.41
N LEU A 204 -15.02 -23.55 8.00
CA LEU A 204 -16.45 -23.48 7.71
C LEU A 204 -16.84 -24.41 6.56
N LEU A 205 -16.02 -24.50 5.51
CA LEU A 205 -16.24 -25.45 4.42
C LEU A 205 -16.15 -26.90 4.89
N GLY A 206 -15.14 -27.24 5.69
CA GLY A 206 -14.97 -28.58 6.26
C GLY A 206 -16.14 -28.99 7.16
N ILE A 207 -16.59 -28.10 8.04
CA ILE A 207 -17.78 -28.32 8.88
C ILE A 207 -19.05 -28.46 8.02
N GLY A 208 -19.23 -27.61 7.00
CA GLY A 208 -20.37 -27.70 6.08
C GLY A 208 -20.46 -29.04 5.35
N LEU A 209 -19.32 -29.66 5.00
CA LEU A 209 -19.26 -30.99 4.41
C LEU A 209 -19.46 -32.10 5.46
N PHE A 210 -19.01 -31.87 6.70
CA PHE A 210 -19.08 -32.86 7.77
C PHE A 210 -20.49 -33.02 8.35
N ILE A 211 -21.24 -31.91 8.53
CA ILE A 211 -22.59 -31.91 9.16
C ILE A 211 -23.55 -32.90 8.47
N PRO A 212 -23.71 -32.92 7.12
CA PRO A 212 -24.63 -33.88 6.47
C PRO A 212 -24.21 -35.34 6.68
N VAL A 213 -22.93 -35.63 6.77
CA VAL A 213 -22.40 -36.98 7.04
C VAL A 213 -22.74 -37.39 8.47
N LEU A 214 -22.58 -36.46 9.43
CA LEU A 214 -22.92 -36.71 10.83
C LEU A 214 -24.45 -36.95 11.00
N ILE A 215 -25.30 -36.16 10.34
CA ILE A 215 -26.74 -36.30 10.40
C ILE A 215 -27.17 -37.70 9.84
N ASP A 216 -26.64 -38.07 8.66
CA ASP A 216 -26.90 -39.37 8.07
C ASP A 216 -26.49 -40.52 9.01
N TYR A 217 -25.31 -40.40 9.64
CA TYR A 217 -24.83 -41.36 10.63
C TYR A 217 -25.76 -41.48 11.85
N LEU A 218 -26.22 -40.37 12.40
CA LEU A 218 -27.10 -40.36 13.55
C LEU A 218 -28.48 -41.00 13.25
N HIS A 219 -28.93 -40.91 11.98
CA HIS A 219 -30.21 -41.53 11.56
C HIS A 219 -30.09 -43.01 11.19
N THR A 220 -28.96 -43.40 10.59
CA THR A 220 -28.81 -44.75 9.98
C THR A 220 -27.84 -45.66 10.72
N GLY A 221 -26.98 -45.11 11.58
CA GLY A 221 -25.84 -45.81 12.19
C GLY A 221 -24.74 -46.16 11.21
N LEU A 222 -24.80 -45.73 9.94
CA LEU A 222 -23.90 -46.08 8.87
C LEU A 222 -23.27 -44.83 8.26
N VAL A 223 -21.96 -44.89 7.86
CA VAL A 223 -21.28 -43.83 7.17
C VAL A 223 -21.37 -44.02 5.66
N ALA A 224 -22.54 -43.72 5.08
CA ALA A 224 -22.78 -43.93 3.64
C ALA A 224 -21.90 -43.01 2.75
N LYS A 225 -21.53 -41.80 3.21
CA LYS A 225 -20.74 -40.83 2.46
C LYS A 225 -19.29 -40.79 2.94
N PHE A 226 -18.64 -41.95 3.03
CA PHE A 226 -17.26 -42.08 3.52
C PHE A 226 -16.24 -41.22 2.77
N PRO A 227 -16.25 -41.10 1.41
CA PRO A 227 -15.35 -40.18 0.70
C PRO A 227 -15.51 -38.72 1.13
N THR A 228 -16.75 -38.26 1.37
CA THR A 228 -17.03 -36.89 1.82
C THR A 228 -16.46 -36.65 3.23
N LEU A 229 -16.54 -37.63 4.12
CA LEU A 229 -15.97 -37.58 5.46
C LEU A 229 -14.45 -37.39 5.40
N ILE A 230 -13.77 -38.15 4.54
CA ILE A 230 -12.32 -38.03 4.35
C ILE A 230 -11.94 -36.63 3.84
N VAL A 231 -12.65 -36.14 2.81
CA VAL A 231 -12.40 -34.79 2.25
C VAL A 231 -12.61 -33.71 3.30
N ALA A 232 -13.72 -33.79 4.07
CA ALA A 232 -14.00 -32.86 5.15
C ALA A 232 -12.89 -32.85 6.22
N GLY A 233 -12.40 -34.04 6.60
CA GLY A 233 -11.29 -34.20 7.55
C GLY A 233 -10.01 -33.54 7.04
N PHE A 234 -9.61 -33.78 5.79
CA PHE A 234 -8.43 -33.13 5.20
C PHE A 234 -8.56 -31.60 5.11
N ILE A 235 -9.75 -31.08 4.79
CA ILE A 235 -9.99 -29.62 4.77
C ILE A 235 -9.86 -29.03 6.17
N ILE A 236 -10.38 -29.69 7.21
CA ILE A 236 -10.24 -29.22 8.60
C ILE A 236 -8.76 -29.27 9.05
N VAL A 237 -8.02 -30.31 8.71
CA VAL A 237 -6.57 -30.36 8.99
C VAL A 237 -5.82 -29.27 8.27
N ALA A 238 -6.15 -28.99 7.00
CA ALA A 238 -5.57 -27.87 6.26
C ALA A 238 -5.89 -26.51 6.92
N ALA A 239 -7.11 -26.32 7.43
CA ALA A 239 -7.48 -25.14 8.18
C ALA A 239 -6.62 -24.94 9.44
N LEU A 240 -6.40 -26.00 10.22
CA LEU A 240 -5.54 -25.98 11.41
C LEU A 240 -4.07 -25.66 11.06
N LEU A 241 -3.57 -26.21 9.96
CA LEU A 241 -2.22 -25.90 9.46
C LEU A 241 -2.10 -24.43 9.06
N MET A 242 -3.07 -23.87 8.34
CA MET A 242 -3.09 -22.44 7.98
C MET A 242 -3.13 -21.56 9.21
N TRP A 243 -3.95 -21.88 10.19
CA TRP A 243 -4.03 -21.14 11.46
C TRP A 243 -2.69 -21.15 12.22
N SER A 244 -2.06 -22.33 12.33
CA SER A 244 -0.75 -22.50 12.98
C SER A 244 0.36 -21.72 12.25
N CYS A 245 0.37 -21.76 10.91
CA CYS A 245 1.29 -20.94 10.10
C CYS A 245 1.12 -19.45 10.40
N GLY A 246 -0.14 -18.98 10.48
CA GLY A 246 -0.43 -17.58 10.82
C GLY A 246 0.15 -17.17 12.18
N LEU A 247 0.01 -18.02 13.20
CA LEU A 247 0.57 -17.78 14.54
C LEU A 247 2.10 -17.71 14.52
N ILE A 248 2.76 -18.66 13.88
CA ILE A 248 4.24 -18.71 13.81
C ILE A 248 4.77 -17.44 13.12
N LEU A 249 4.21 -17.10 11.97
CA LEU A 249 4.62 -15.92 11.20
C LEU A 249 4.36 -14.62 11.98
N GLN A 250 3.27 -14.54 12.73
CA GLN A 250 2.96 -13.38 13.59
C GLN A 250 4.04 -13.16 14.66
N VAL A 251 4.54 -14.22 15.26
CA VAL A 251 5.63 -14.14 16.25
C VAL A 251 6.92 -13.64 15.59
N ILE A 252 7.24 -14.13 14.39
CA ILE A 252 8.41 -13.69 13.62
C ILE A 252 8.33 -12.20 13.30
N VAL A 253 7.18 -11.75 12.76
CA VAL A 253 6.95 -10.33 12.43
C VAL A 253 7.07 -9.45 13.69
N LYS A 254 6.47 -9.88 14.81
CA LYS A 254 6.57 -9.15 16.08
C LYS A 254 8.02 -9.01 16.54
N LYS A 255 8.81 -10.07 16.47
CA LYS A 255 10.24 -10.01 16.82
C LYS A 255 11.03 -9.09 15.88
N HIS A 256 10.76 -9.15 14.59
CA HIS A 256 11.42 -8.27 13.61
C HIS A 256 11.11 -6.79 13.90
N ARG A 257 9.84 -6.45 14.24
CA ARG A 257 9.47 -5.08 14.63
C ARG A 257 10.25 -4.61 15.86
N GLN A 258 10.35 -5.43 16.92
CA GLN A 258 11.10 -5.10 18.13
C GLN A 258 12.58 -4.80 17.81
N ILE A 259 13.21 -5.59 16.95
CA ILE A 259 14.60 -5.36 16.53
C ILE A 259 14.73 -4.05 15.73
N SER A 260 13.80 -3.78 14.81
CA SER A 260 13.82 -2.53 14.04
C SER A 260 13.64 -1.29 14.90
N GLU A 261 12.76 -1.32 15.90
CA GLU A 261 12.58 -0.21 16.85
C GLU A 261 13.86 0.09 17.66
N VAL A 262 14.56 -0.95 18.10
CA VAL A 262 15.84 -0.79 18.81
C VAL A 262 16.94 -0.20 17.92
N GLN A 263 16.91 -0.48 16.61
CA GLN A 263 17.88 0.06 15.67
C GLN A 263 17.59 1.51 15.25
N MET A 264 16.35 1.98 15.41
CA MET A 264 15.94 3.36 15.07
C MET A 264 16.17 4.34 16.23
N ASN A 265 16.28 3.86 17.46
CA ASN A 265 16.60 4.63 18.66
C ASN A 265 18.12 4.69 18.90
#